data_90c5a21a4b018609e96e28cb8845a1bf
#
_entry.id   90c5a21a4b018609e96e28cb8845a1bf
#
_cell.length_a   1.000
_cell.length_b   1.000
_cell.length_c   1.000
_cell.angle_alpha   90.00
_cell.angle_beta   90.00
_cell.angle_gamma   90.00
#
_symmetry.space_group_name_H-M   'P 1'
#
loop_
_entity.id
_entity.type
_entity.pdbx_description
1 polymer ?
#
loop_
_entity_poly.entity_id
_entity_poly.type
_entity_poly.pdbx_seq_one_letter_code
_entity_poly.pdbx_strand_id
1 'polypeptide(L)'
;MKKILGLLFLLSFLFAQTTGKISGVVVDKDKKDALPGANIYIINSAYGTASDGEGRFTIINIPPGKYTLKVDMIGYKSVQLDELIVSVNRTTSLDIEMESTVIEGEVVTVEVSRLTQKKDQTGTIKNISSEEIDALPVENIGNV
;
A
#
# COMPACT_ATOMS: atom_id res chain seq x y z
N MET A 1 49.61 39.66 11.87
CA MET A 1 48.42 38.98 12.39
C MET A 1 47.18 39.17 11.52
N LYS A 2 46.80 40.37 11.08
CA LYS A 2 45.60 40.59 10.21
C LYS A 2 45.66 39.84 8.86
N LYS A 3 46.82 39.67 8.24
CA LYS A 3 46.97 38.96 6.95
C LYS A 3 46.81 37.45 7.09
N ILE A 4 47.21 36.87 8.23
CA ILE A 4 47.03 35.43 8.54
C ILE A 4 45.58 35.10 8.79
N LEU A 5 44.82 35.99 9.44
CA LEU A 5 43.40 35.83 9.69
C LEU A 5 42.58 35.84 8.40
N GLY A 6 42.97 36.70 7.42
CA GLY A 6 42.35 36.74 6.09
C GLY A 6 42.63 35.45 5.24
N LEU A 7 43.84 34.89 5.39
CA LEU A 7 44.22 33.64 4.72
C LEU A 7 43.44 32.43 5.29
N LEU A 8 43.21 32.43 6.63
CA LEU A 8 42.40 31.36 7.26
C LEU A 8 40.94 31.40 6.86
N PHE A 9 40.38 32.60 6.62
CA PHE A 9 39.02 32.79 6.17
C PHE A 9 38.81 32.37 4.71
N LEU A 10 39.86 32.52 3.87
CA LEU A 10 39.80 32.11 2.48
C LEU A 10 39.85 30.56 2.32
N LEU A 11 40.44 29.83 3.28
CA LEU A 11 40.50 28.37 3.27
C LEU A 11 39.14 27.72 3.58
N SER A 12 38.22 28.44 4.20
CA SER A 12 36.90 27.91 4.61
C SER A 12 35.95 27.69 3.42
N PHE A 13 36.22 28.27 2.24
CA PHE A 13 35.36 28.14 1.05
C PHE A 13 35.67 26.94 0.16
N LEU A 14 36.67 26.11 0.50
CA LEU A 14 37.11 24.99 -0.35
C LEU A 14 36.33 23.67 -0.14
N PHE A 15 35.38 23.62 0.76
CA PHE A 15 34.48 22.47 0.90
C PHE A 15 33.30 22.54 -0.08
N ALA A 16 33.57 22.56 -1.39
CA ALA A 16 32.56 22.29 -2.38
C ALA A 16 32.12 20.83 -2.19
N GLN A 17 30.98 20.62 -1.56
CA GLN A 17 30.40 19.27 -1.45
C GLN A 17 29.96 18.81 -2.84
N THR A 18 30.78 17.96 -3.42
CA THR A 18 30.50 17.32 -4.68
C THR A 18 29.56 16.14 -4.42
N THR A 19 28.29 16.30 -4.73
CA THR A 19 27.25 15.29 -4.53
C THR A 19 26.70 14.82 -5.86
N GLY A 20 26.05 13.67 -5.87
CA GLY A 20 25.23 13.17 -6.96
C GLY A 20 23.75 13.19 -6.62
N LYS A 21 22.94 12.72 -7.53
CA LYS A 21 21.49 12.54 -7.34
C LYS A 21 21.03 11.23 -7.97
N ILE A 22 19.95 10.68 -7.42
CA ILE A 22 19.23 9.56 -7.99
C ILE A 22 17.86 10.09 -8.40
N SER A 23 17.38 9.76 -9.57
CA SER A 23 16.03 10.07 -10.01
C SER A 23 15.45 8.90 -10.80
N GLY A 24 14.13 8.83 -10.88
CA GLY A 24 13.49 7.75 -11.61
C GLY A 24 11.98 7.80 -11.56
N VAL A 25 11.38 6.71 -12.02
CA VAL A 25 9.94 6.51 -12.01
C VAL A 25 9.63 5.16 -11.35
N VAL A 26 8.57 5.12 -10.56
CA VAL A 26 8.02 3.89 -9.99
C VAL A 26 6.69 3.59 -10.64
N VAL A 27 6.56 2.39 -11.21
CA VAL A 27 5.36 1.96 -11.94
C VAL A 27 4.93 0.57 -11.49
N ASP A 28 3.64 0.28 -11.69
CA ASP A 28 3.10 -1.08 -11.57
C ASP A 28 3.69 -1.96 -12.69
N LYS A 29 4.16 -3.15 -12.34
CA LYS A 29 4.80 -4.08 -13.27
C LYS A 29 3.87 -4.55 -14.38
N ASP A 30 2.60 -4.79 -14.05
CA ASP A 30 1.64 -5.40 -14.96
C ASP A 30 0.83 -4.34 -15.73
N LYS A 31 0.34 -3.33 -15.03
CA LYS A 31 -0.51 -2.27 -15.58
C LYS A 31 0.30 -1.12 -16.20
N LYS A 32 1.57 -0.98 -15.84
CA LYS A 32 2.45 0.15 -16.19
C LYS A 32 1.94 1.51 -15.70
N ASP A 33 1.00 1.50 -14.77
CA ASP A 33 0.49 2.71 -14.15
C ASP A 33 1.53 3.31 -13.19
N ALA A 34 1.57 4.64 -13.12
CA ALA A 34 2.43 5.34 -12.18
C ALA A 34 2.01 5.03 -10.74
N LEU A 35 2.97 4.84 -9.85
CA LEU A 35 2.74 4.56 -8.45
C LEU A 35 3.08 5.77 -7.56
N PRO A 36 2.12 6.66 -7.27
CA PRO A 36 2.33 7.80 -6.38
C PRO A 36 2.41 7.36 -4.92
N GLY A 37 3.28 8.00 -4.15
CA GLY A 37 3.42 7.74 -2.73
C GLY A 37 4.24 6.50 -2.37
N ALA A 38 4.93 5.89 -3.33
CA ALA A 38 5.93 4.87 -3.04
C ALA A 38 7.08 5.48 -2.23
N ASN A 39 7.54 4.80 -1.21
CA ASN A 39 8.64 5.23 -0.33
C ASN A 39 9.96 4.74 -0.88
N ILE A 40 10.85 5.63 -1.26
CA ILE A 40 12.16 5.33 -1.83
C ILE A 40 13.23 5.81 -0.87
N TYR A 41 14.10 4.93 -0.38
CA TYR A 41 15.15 5.30 0.55
C TYR A 41 16.41 4.45 0.39
N ILE A 42 17.53 5.05 0.80
CA ILE A 42 18.83 4.38 0.84
C ILE A 42 19.01 3.71 2.20
N ILE A 43 19.24 2.40 2.20
CA ILE A 43 19.41 1.61 3.42
C ILE A 43 20.61 2.15 4.23
N ASN A 44 20.46 2.21 5.55
CA ASN A 44 21.45 2.72 6.51
C ASN A 44 21.83 4.20 6.28
N SER A 45 20.92 5.01 5.75
CA SER A 45 21.15 6.43 5.57
C SER A 45 19.87 7.25 5.86
N ALA A 46 20.01 8.57 5.88
CA ALA A 46 18.87 9.50 6.00
C ALA A 46 18.34 9.95 4.64
N TYR A 47 18.84 9.41 3.53
CA TYR A 47 18.44 9.82 2.18
C TYR A 47 17.22 9.02 1.74
N GLY A 48 16.14 9.73 1.45
CA GLY A 48 14.89 9.14 0.97
C GLY A 48 13.92 10.20 0.47
N THR A 49 12.90 9.74 -0.24
CA THR A 49 11.81 10.56 -0.77
C THR A 49 10.59 9.68 -1.05
N ALA A 50 9.46 10.30 -1.37
CA ALA A 50 8.31 9.59 -1.92
C ALA A 50 8.12 9.94 -3.40
N SER A 51 7.51 9.06 -4.18
CA SER A 51 7.13 9.34 -5.56
C SER A 51 5.98 10.34 -5.64
N ASP A 52 6.01 11.19 -6.66
CA ASP A 52 4.97 12.19 -6.96
C ASP A 52 3.74 11.57 -7.65
N GLY A 53 2.78 12.42 -8.08
CA GLY A 53 1.54 12.00 -8.74
C GLY A 53 1.74 11.22 -10.04
N GLU A 54 2.86 11.41 -10.71
CA GLU A 54 3.28 10.69 -11.91
C GLU A 54 4.28 9.57 -11.64
N GLY A 55 4.43 9.17 -10.37
CA GLY A 55 5.34 8.11 -9.94
C GLY A 55 6.82 8.51 -9.97
N ARG A 56 7.16 9.76 -10.25
CA ARG A 56 8.54 10.24 -10.33
C ARG A 56 9.10 10.52 -8.94
N PHE A 57 10.40 10.27 -8.79
CA PHE A 57 11.11 10.59 -7.56
C PHE A 57 12.49 11.19 -7.85
N THR A 58 13.02 11.93 -6.88
CA THR A 58 14.39 12.46 -6.93
C THR A 58 14.96 12.56 -5.52
N ILE A 59 16.12 11.94 -5.31
CA ILE A 59 16.93 12.05 -4.09
C ILE A 59 18.19 12.86 -4.45
N ILE A 60 18.40 13.96 -3.77
CA ILE A 60 19.49 14.90 -4.02
C ILE A 60 20.54 14.85 -2.90
N ASN A 61 21.69 15.50 -3.16
CA ASN A 61 22.77 15.67 -2.18
C ASN A 61 23.37 14.36 -1.63
N ILE A 62 23.39 13.31 -2.46
CA ILE A 62 23.97 12.02 -2.07
C ILE A 62 25.48 12.07 -2.31
N PRO A 63 26.32 11.77 -1.31
CA PRO A 63 27.76 11.62 -1.52
C PRO A 63 28.06 10.55 -2.58
N PRO A 64 29.17 10.65 -3.31
CA PRO A 64 29.54 9.60 -4.26
C PRO A 64 29.85 8.30 -3.52
N GLY A 65 29.38 7.18 -4.05
CA GLY A 65 29.55 5.88 -3.40
C GLY A 65 28.68 4.79 -4.00
N LYS A 66 28.73 3.60 -3.40
CA LYS A 66 27.82 2.48 -3.69
C LYS A 66 26.77 2.41 -2.60
N TYR A 67 25.54 2.23 -3.02
CA TYR A 67 24.37 2.23 -2.14
C TYR A 67 23.42 1.08 -2.46
N THR A 68 22.62 0.72 -1.49
CA THR A 68 21.45 -0.13 -1.67
C THR A 68 20.20 0.73 -1.52
N LEU A 69 19.40 0.82 -2.59
CA LEU A 69 18.11 1.51 -2.60
C LEU A 69 17.00 0.52 -2.28
N LYS A 70 16.07 0.92 -1.44
CA LYS A 70 14.85 0.15 -1.19
C LYS A 70 13.62 0.98 -1.50
N VAL A 71 12.62 0.30 -2.08
CA VAL A 71 11.31 0.90 -2.42
C VAL A 71 10.22 0.08 -1.79
N ASP A 72 9.40 0.74 -0.99
CA ASP A 72 8.28 0.14 -0.28
C ASP A 72 6.98 0.89 -0.62
N MET A 73 5.90 0.15 -0.88
CA MET A 73 4.56 0.69 -1.07
C MET A 73 3.51 -0.29 -0.55
N ILE A 74 2.45 0.23 0.08
CA ILE A 74 1.34 -0.59 0.57
C ILE A 74 0.64 -1.27 -0.60
N GLY A 75 0.45 -2.59 -0.51
CA GLY A 75 -0.16 -3.40 -1.58
C GLY A 75 0.80 -3.88 -2.67
N TYR A 76 2.10 -3.62 -2.51
CA TYR A 76 3.15 -4.04 -3.43
C TYR A 76 4.28 -4.78 -2.71
N LYS A 77 4.98 -5.62 -3.44
CA LYS A 77 6.21 -6.27 -2.94
C LYS A 77 7.33 -5.23 -2.90
N SER A 78 8.09 -5.21 -1.80
CA SER A 78 9.29 -4.37 -1.70
C SER A 78 10.29 -4.70 -2.79
N VAL A 79 10.90 -3.68 -3.37
CA VAL A 79 11.97 -3.81 -4.35
C VAL A 79 13.28 -3.32 -3.72
N GLN A 80 14.35 -4.07 -3.88
CA GLN A 80 15.69 -3.70 -3.42
C GLN A 80 16.65 -3.72 -4.62
N LEU A 81 17.42 -2.65 -4.76
CA LEU A 81 18.43 -2.48 -5.79
C LEU A 81 19.79 -2.32 -5.12
N ASP A 82 20.63 -3.34 -5.24
CA ASP A 82 21.96 -3.36 -4.66
C ASP A 82 23.00 -2.76 -5.61
N GLU A 83 24.15 -2.38 -5.06
CA GLU A 83 25.32 -1.85 -5.79
C GLU A 83 25.05 -0.63 -6.68
N LEU A 84 24.07 0.21 -6.32
CA LEU A 84 23.77 1.43 -7.06
C LEU A 84 24.93 2.42 -6.92
N ILE A 85 25.55 2.80 -8.03
CA ILE A 85 26.69 3.72 -8.03
C ILE A 85 26.18 5.14 -8.20
N VAL A 86 26.48 6.00 -7.23
CA VAL A 86 26.27 7.44 -7.30
C VAL A 86 27.60 8.13 -7.55
N SER A 87 27.66 8.93 -8.62
CA SER A 87 28.85 9.68 -9.01
C SER A 87 28.63 11.17 -8.85
N VAL A 88 29.73 11.89 -8.64
CA VAL A 88 29.75 13.34 -8.49
C VAL A 88 29.15 14.04 -9.72
N ASN A 89 28.28 15.04 -9.49
CA ASN A 89 27.64 15.86 -10.53
C ASN A 89 26.91 15.04 -11.61
N ARG A 90 26.50 13.82 -11.30
CA ARG A 90 25.74 12.96 -12.21
C ARG A 90 24.39 12.58 -11.59
N THR A 91 23.45 12.34 -12.50
CA THR A 91 22.15 11.72 -12.14
C THR A 91 22.22 10.24 -12.46
N THR A 92 21.95 9.40 -11.47
CA THR A 92 21.67 7.97 -11.68
C THR A 92 20.19 7.82 -11.90
N SER A 93 19.78 7.44 -13.12
CA SER A 93 18.37 7.25 -13.49
C SER A 93 17.95 5.80 -13.30
N LEU A 94 16.75 5.57 -12.76
CA LEU A 94 16.19 4.26 -12.43
C LEU A 94 14.72 4.18 -12.85
N ASP A 95 14.36 3.08 -13.51
CA ASP A 95 12.96 2.72 -13.74
C ASP A 95 12.64 1.52 -12.85
N ILE A 96 11.71 1.68 -11.91
CA ILE A 96 11.41 0.71 -10.88
C ILE A 96 10.01 0.16 -11.12
N GLU A 97 9.93 -1.16 -11.32
CA GLU A 97 8.68 -1.87 -11.49
C GLU A 97 8.34 -2.60 -10.19
N MET A 98 7.16 -2.34 -9.63
CA MET A 98 6.68 -3.00 -8.42
C MET A 98 5.56 -3.98 -8.75
N GLU A 99 5.64 -5.18 -8.18
CA GLU A 99 4.63 -6.23 -8.33
C GLU A 99 3.57 -6.10 -7.25
N SER A 100 2.28 -6.04 -7.64
CA SER A 100 1.16 -5.99 -6.69
C SER A 100 1.11 -7.28 -5.86
N THR A 101 0.89 -7.13 -4.55
CA THR A 101 0.60 -8.24 -3.64
C THR A 101 -0.89 -8.58 -3.60
N VAL A 102 -1.74 -7.71 -4.16
CA VAL A 102 -3.17 -7.95 -4.27
C VAL A 102 -3.36 -8.92 -5.44
N ILE A 103 -3.61 -10.19 -5.13
CA ILE A 103 -4.19 -11.12 -6.10
C ILE A 103 -5.56 -10.51 -6.42
N GLU A 104 -5.84 -10.17 -7.67
CA GLU A 104 -7.20 -9.88 -8.12
C GLU A 104 -8.03 -11.13 -7.86
N GLY A 105 -8.49 -11.27 -6.63
CA GLY A 105 -9.48 -12.25 -6.25
C GLY A 105 -10.80 -11.81 -6.85
N GLU A 106 -11.47 -12.76 -7.48
CA GLU A 106 -12.87 -12.71 -7.87
C GLU A 106 -13.66 -11.85 -6.88
N VAL A 107 -14.32 -10.81 -7.37
CA VAL A 107 -15.24 -10.00 -6.58
C VAL A 107 -16.30 -10.96 -6.04
N VAL A 108 -16.16 -11.38 -4.79
CA VAL A 108 -17.22 -12.09 -4.09
C VAL A 108 -18.35 -11.09 -3.93
N THR A 109 -19.27 -11.10 -4.89
CA THR A 109 -20.53 -10.38 -4.77
C THR A 109 -21.30 -11.07 -3.64
N VAL A 110 -21.17 -10.55 -2.44
CA VAL A 110 -22.04 -10.92 -1.35
C VAL A 110 -23.39 -10.35 -1.71
N GLU A 111 -24.27 -11.17 -2.32
CA GLU A 111 -25.69 -10.87 -2.36
C GLU A 111 -26.14 -10.79 -0.90
N VAL A 112 -26.34 -9.56 -0.44
CA VAL A 112 -27.04 -9.32 0.80
C VAL A 112 -28.48 -9.75 0.54
N SER A 113 -28.78 -11.05 0.73
CA SER A 113 -30.15 -11.51 0.91
C SER A 113 -30.69 -10.65 2.05
N ARG A 114 -31.62 -9.74 1.69
CA ARG A 114 -32.36 -8.98 2.68
C ARG A 114 -32.98 -10.02 3.60
N LEU A 115 -32.39 -10.16 4.77
CA LEU A 115 -33.03 -10.86 5.86
C LEU A 115 -34.35 -10.11 6.06
N THR A 116 -35.43 -10.65 5.49
CA THR A 116 -36.78 -10.25 5.82
C THR A 116 -36.89 -10.43 7.32
N GLN A 117 -36.81 -9.32 8.04
CA GLN A 117 -36.97 -9.31 9.48
C GLN A 117 -38.34 -9.88 9.76
N LYS A 118 -38.38 -11.17 10.08
CA LYS A 118 -39.57 -11.84 10.53
C LYS A 118 -39.92 -11.20 11.86
N LYS A 119 -40.88 -10.28 11.82
CA LYS A 119 -41.41 -9.62 13.01
C LYS A 119 -41.79 -10.72 14.00
N ASP A 120 -41.14 -10.71 15.15
CA ASP A 120 -41.45 -11.62 16.25
C ASP A 120 -42.94 -11.63 16.52
N GLN A 121 -43.61 -12.64 15.99
CA GLN A 121 -44.93 -12.99 16.47
C GLN A 121 -44.73 -13.89 17.68
N THR A 122 -44.81 -13.31 18.88
CA THR A 122 -44.99 -14.02 20.13
C THR A 122 -46.39 -14.64 20.12
N GLY A 123 -46.53 -15.72 19.39
CA GLY A 123 -47.75 -16.51 19.35
C GLY A 123 -47.39 -17.91 18.89
N THR A 124 -47.54 -18.87 19.76
CA THR A 124 -47.40 -20.29 19.46
C THR A 124 -48.56 -20.67 18.51
N ILE A 125 -48.34 -20.52 17.21
CA ILE A 125 -49.27 -21.10 16.22
C ILE A 125 -48.81 -22.52 15.99
N LYS A 126 -49.53 -23.46 16.65
CA LYS A 126 -49.42 -24.87 16.38
C LYS A 126 -50.12 -25.10 15.03
N ASN A 127 -49.39 -25.27 13.94
CA ASN A 127 -49.95 -25.69 12.67
C ASN A 127 -50.40 -27.14 12.83
N ILE A 128 -51.69 -27.34 12.96
CA ILE A 128 -52.32 -28.66 12.93
C ILE A 128 -52.53 -28.96 11.44
N SER A 129 -51.89 -29.98 10.90
CA SER A 129 -52.15 -30.42 9.53
C SER A 129 -53.53 -31.08 9.43
N SER A 130 -54.12 -31.04 8.24
CA SER A 130 -55.44 -31.64 7.97
C SER A 130 -55.56 -33.13 8.34
N GLU A 131 -54.40 -33.83 8.34
CA GLU A 131 -54.35 -35.24 8.72
C GLU A 131 -54.47 -35.48 10.23
N GLU A 132 -54.15 -34.51 11.04
CA GLU A 132 -54.25 -34.61 12.53
C GLU A 132 -55.68 -34.36 13.03
N ILE A 133 -56.56 -33.74 12.18
CA ILE A 133 -57.95 -33.49 12.50
C ILE A 133 -58.81 -34.76 12.40
N ASP A 134 -58.43 -35.66 11.46
CA ASP A 134 -59.16 -36.91 11.25
C ASP A 134 -58.87 -37.97 12.34
N ALA A 135 -57.81 -37.77 13.10
CA ALA A 135 -57.43 -38.70 14.17
C ALA A 135 -58.01 -38.36 15.57
N LEU A 136 -58.77 -37.31 15.71
CA LEU A 136 -59.41 -36.94 16.97
C LEU A 136 -60.67 -37.81 17.15
N PRO A 137 -60.78 -38.56 18.24
CA PRO A 137 -62.02 -39.29 18.52
C PRO A 137 -63.15 -38.30 18.82
N VAL A 138 -64.13 -38.23 17.96
CA VAL A 138 -65.38 -37.52 18.21
C VAL A 138 -66.17 -38.28 19.23
N GLU A 139 -66.01 -37.92 20.48
CA GLU A 139 -66.93 -38.38 21.50
C GLU A 139 -68.32 -37.79 21.20
N ASN A 140 -69.19 -38.64 20.80
CA ASN A 140 -70.58 -38.34 20.54
C ASN A 140 -71.28 -37.96 21.85
N ILE A 141 -71.46 -36.68 22.12
CA ILE A 141 -72.31 -36.22 23.20
C ILE A 141 -73.72 -36.21 22.66
N GLY A 142 -74.32 -37.41 22.71
CA GLY A 142 -75.73 -37.54 22.48
C GLY A 142 -76.51 -37.54 23.77
N ASN A 143 -77.47 -36.67 23.81
CA ASN A 143 -78.68 -36.69 24.61
C ASN A 143 -78.61 -36.72 26.14
N VAL A 144 -78.96 -35.61 26.75
CA VAL A 144 -80.27 -35.56 27.51
C VAL A 144 -80.84 -34.16 27.37
#